data_e9e25e0db0af91fac494080e19e4c59b
#
_entry.id   e9e25e0db0af91fac494080e19e4c59b
#
_cell.length_a   1.000
_cell.length_b   1.000
_cell.length_c   1.000
_cell.angle_alpha   90.00
_cell.angle_beta   90.00
_cell.angle_gamma   90.00
#
_symmetry.space_group_name_H-M   'P 1'
#
loop_
_entity.id
_entity.type
_entity.pdbx_description
1 polymer ?
#
loop_
_entity_poly.entity_id
_entity_poly.type
_entity_poly.pdbx_seq_one_letter_code
_entity_poly.pdbx_strand_id
1 'polypeptide(L)'
;MEALMYRILIDSCGELFPEMQNTESFCNVPLTLTVDSHEIIDDETFNQAEFLRMIKESANAPKSACPSPDAYMREMRGDWERIYVITLSSKLSGSYNSACLAKDLINEELEDDDEEPKQIHVFDSKSASIGQTLIADKIAELEKEGLSFDEVIRRTDAYIETQHTFFILETLETLRKAGRLSALKAMIANTLNIKPIMGSTEEGSIQQLGQGRGMSKALDKMVDLMMEVTPDPENRVVAISHCNCPERAAMLQKKLEAKANFKRIVIVDTRGVSSMYANDGGIIMVV
;
A
#
# COMPACT_ATOMS: atom_id res chain seq x y z
N MET A 1 7.54 17.29 -28.84
CA MET A 1 7.25 15.90 -28.55
C MET A 1 6.00 15.91 -27.71
N GLU A 2 4.94 15.27 -28.16
CA GLU A 2 3.78 15.00 -27.31
C GLU A 2 4.29 14.19 -26.12
N ALA A 3 3.83 14.51 -24.92
CA ALA A 3 4.17 13.73 -23.74
C ALA A 3 3.54 12.34 -23.90
N LEU A 4 4.34 11.29 -23.75
CA LEU A 4 3.86 9.90 -23.74
C LEU A 4 2.73 9.78 -22.72
N MET A 5 1.59 9.21 -23.13
CA MET A 5 0.46 9.03 -22.24
C MET A 5 0.67 7.75 -21.43
N TYR A 6 0.92 7.91 -20.14
CA TYR A 6 1.05 6.78 -19.21
C TYR A 6 -0.03 6.79 -18.13
N ARG A 7 -0.37 5.61 -17.63
CA ARG A 7 -1.30 5.42 -16.52
C ARG A 7 -0.70 4.53 -15.44
N ILE A 8 -0.90 4.92 -14.20
CA ILE A 8 -0.49 4.16 -13.01
C ILE A 8 -1.75 3.73 -12.28
N LEU A 9 -2.00 2.44 -12.27
CA LEU A 9 -3.10 1.80 -11.55
C LEU A 9 -2.57 1.26 -10.22
N ILE A 10 -3.27 1.57 -9.13
CA ILE A 10 -2.93 1.09 -7.80
C ILE A 10 -4.19 0.44 -7.23
N ASP A 11 -4.13 -0.77 -6.71
CA ASP A 11 -5.29 -1.25 -5.97
C ASP A 11 -5.56 -0.39 -4.73
N SER A 12 -6.80 -0.31 -4.28
CA SER A 12 -7.22 0.69 -3.28
C SER A 12 -6.63 0.49 -1.87
N CYS A 13 -5.78 -0.53 -1.68
CA CYS A 13 -4.96 -0.60 -0.48
C CYS A 13 -3.92 0.53 -0.43
N GLY A 14 -3.48 1.05 -1.59
CA GLY A 14 -2.56 2.19 -1.68
C GLY A 14 -3.30 3.53 -1.61
N GLU A 15 -2.99 4.33 -0.60
CA GLU A 15 -3.52 5.67 -0.43
C GLU A 15 -2.81 6.67 -1.35
N LEU A 16 -3.52 7.30 -2.28
CA LEU A 16 -2.94 8.31 -3.16
C LEU A 16 -2.49 9.56 -2.39
N PHE A 17 -1.30 10.05 -2.71
CA PHE A 17 -0.89 11.38 -2.25
C PHE A 17 -1.82 12.47 -2.79
N PRO A 18 -1.96 13.62 -2.07
CA PRO A 18 -2.84 14.69 -2.52
C PRO A 18 -2.55 15.18 -3.94
N GLU A 19 -1.29 15.22 -4.36
CA GLU A 19 -0.85 15.63 -5.69
C GLU A 19 -1.18 14.61 -6.80
N MET A 20 -1.44 13.36 -6.45
CA MET A 20 -1.85 12.29 -7.39
C MET A 20 -3.36 12.28 -7.60
N GLN A 21 -4.11 12.80 -6.63
CA GLN A 21 -5.57 12.85 -6.72
C GLN A 21 -6.02 13.79 -7.84
N ASN A 22 -7.10 13.44 -8.50
CA ASN A 22 -7.68 14.21 -9.60
C ASN A 22 -6.75 14.41 -10.82
N THR A 23 -5.80 13.52 -11.02
CA THR A 23 -4.99 13.46 -12.24
C THR A 23 -5.37 12.23 -13.05
N GLU A 24 -5.36 12.33 -14.36
CA GLU A 24 -5.70 11.20 -15.24
C GLU A 24 -4.66 10.07 -15.20
N SER A 25 -3.42 10.40 -14.85
CA SER A 25 -2.32 9.43 -14.79
C SER A 25 -2.39 8.46 -13.61
N PHE A 26 -3.16 8.76 -12.56
CA PHE A 26 -3.29 7.87 -11.39
C PHE A 26 -4.72 7.43 -11.20
N CYS A 27 -4.90 6.14 -10.93
CA CYS A 27 -6.21 5.56 -10.69
C CYS A 27 -6.14 4.48 -9.60
N ASN A 28 -7.07 4.51 -8.65
CA ASN A 28 -7.27 3.39 -7.74
C ASN A 28 -8.24 2.37 -8.34
N VAL A 29 -7.86 1.09 -8.27
CA VAL A 29 -8.74 -0.04 -8.59
C VAL A 29 -9.32 -0.57 -7.28
N PRO A 30 -10.64 -0.41 -7.04
CA PRO A 30 -11.20 -0.62 -5.72
C PRO A 30 -11.29 -2.10 -5.33
N LEU A 31 -10.88 -2.40 -4.09
CA LEU A 31 -11.22 -3.63 -3.39
C LEU A 31 -12.66 -3.52 -2.84
N THR A 32 -13.24 -4.67 -2.54
CA THR A 32 -14.52 -4.75 -1.85
C THR A 32 -14.31 -5.16 -0.40
N LEU A 33 -14.95 -4.46 0.51
CA LEU A 33 -14.95 -4.74 1.95
C LEU A 33 -16.33 -5.25 2.36
N THR A 34 -16.36 -6.16 3.34
CA THR A 34 -17.63 -6.68 3.86
C THR A 34 -17.61 -6.64 5.39
N VAL A 35 -18.61 -6.00 5.98
CA VAL A 35 -18.90 -6.01 7.42
C VAL A 35 -20.28 -6.58 7.60
N ASP A 36 -20.39 -7.74 8.24
CA ASP A 36 -21.63 -8.54 8.34
C ASP A 36 -22.25 -8.82 6.96
N SER A 37 -23.38 -8.22 6.62
CA SER A 37 -24.04 -8.32 5.32
C SER A 37 -23.84 -7.08 4.43
N HIS A 38 -23.08 -6.09 4.88
CA HIS A 38 -22.88 -4.83 4.15
C HIS A 38 -21.61 -4.93 3.31
N GLU A 39 -21.76 -4.71 2.02
CA GLU A 39 -20.69 -4.58 1.05
C GLU A 39 -20.35 -3.11 0.85
N ILE A 40 -19.08 -2.78 0.89
CA ILE A 40 -18.55 -1.43 0.78
C ILE A 40 -17.44 -1.45 -0.26
N ILE A 41 -17.55 -0.60 -1.25
CA ILE A 41 -16.49 -0.42 -2.25
C ILE A 41 -15.45 0.57 -1.71
N ASP A 42 -14.19 0.20 -1.78
CA ASP A 42 -13.09 1.05 -1.31
C ASP A 42 -12.68 2.07 -2.39
N ASP A 43 -13.61 2.94 -2.75
CA ASP A 43 -13.46 4.01 -3.73
C ASP A 43 -13.49 5.40 -3.08
N GLU A 44 -13.68 6.46 -3.87
CA GLU A 44 -13.72 7.85 -3.39
C GLU A 44 -14.89 8.15 -2.45
N THR A 45 -15.92 7.31 -2.43
CA THR A 45 -17.09 7.44 -1.54
C THR A 45 -16.86 6.83 -0.16
N PHE A 46 -15.74 6.15 0.05
CA PHE A 46 -15.42 5.49 1.31
C PHE A 46 -15.37 6.47 2.49
N ASN A 47 -16.10 6.14 3.56
CA ASN A 47 -16.13 6.91 4.80
C ASN A 47 -15.47 6.13 5.94
N GLN A 48 -14.24 6.53 6.32
CA GLN A 48 -13.46 5.86 7.36
C GLN A 48 -14.18 5.84 8.72
N ALA A 49 -14.77 6.94 9.15
CA ALA A 49 -15.41 7.04 10.47
C ALA A 49 -16.64 6.11 10.58
N GLU A 50 -17.45 6.06 9.55
CA GLU A 50 -18.59 5.14 9.48
C GLU A 50 -18.11 3.69 9.44
N PHE A 51 -17.12 3.38 8.64
CA PHE A 51 -16.57 2.03 8.54
C PHE A 51 -15.99 1.53 9.87
N LEU A 52 -15.22 2.35 10.58
CA LEU A 52 -14.69 2.01 11.90
C LEU A 52 -15.82 1.78 12.92
N ARG A 53 -16.90 2.56 12.84
CA ARG A 53 -18.10 2.35 13.67
C ARG A 53 -18.73 0.99 13.38
N MET A 54 -18.94 0.65 12.10
CA MET A 54 -19.50 -0.65 11.70
C MET A 54 -18.64 -1.82 12.19
N ILE A 55 -17.31 -1.76 12.04
CA ILE A 55 -16.39 -2.79 12.55
C ILE A 55 -16.52 -2.94 14.07
N LYS A 56 -16.62 -1.82 14.79
CA LYS A 56 -16.71 -1.81 16.26
C LYS A 56 -18.03 -2.41 16.76
N GLU A 57 -19.12 -2.19 16.04
CA GLU A 57 -20.47 -2.68 16.37
C GLU A 57 -20.67 -4.15 15.95
N SER A 58 -19.90 -4.64 14.98
CA SER A 58 -19.99 -6.01 14.48
C SER A 58 -19.40 -7.03 15.43
N ALA A 59 -20.08 -8.17 15.61
CA ALA A 59 -19.54 -9.35 16.29
C ALA A 59 -18.59 -10.17 15.41
N ASN A 60 -18.63 -9.95 14.09
CA ASN A 60 -17.84 -10.68 13.09
C ASN A 60 -16.61 -9.92 12.66
N ALA A 61 -15.57 -10.64 12.22
CA ALA A 61 -14.42 -10.00 11.59
C ALA A 61 -14.79 -9.50 10.19
N PRO A 62 -14.39 -8.29 9.82
CA PRO A 62 -14.57 -7.78 8.46
C PRO A 62 -13.77 -8.63 7.48
N LYS A 63 -14.17 -8.60 6.21
CA LYS A 63 -13.50 -9.31 5.10
C LYS A 63 -13.19 -8.34 3.98
N SER A 64 -12.20 -8.70 3.14
CA SER A 64 -11.90 -8.00 1.91
C SER A 64 -11.77 -8.97 0.75
N ALA A 65 -12.15 -8.52 -0.45
CA ALA A 65 -11.93 -9.20 -1.71
C ALA A 65 -11.09 -8.32 -2.64
N CYS A 66 -10.11 -8.93 -3.33
CA CYS A 66 -9.32 -8.21 -4.33
C CYS A 66 -10.17 -7.80 -5.53
N PRO A 67 -9.76 -6.80 -6.31
CA PRO A 67 -10.43 -6.43 -7.55
C PRO A 67 -10.47 -7.62 -8.52
N SER A 68 -11.54 -7.74 -9.30
CA SER A 68 -11.63 -8.73 -10.37
C SER A 68 -10.70 -8.35 -11.54
N PRO A 69 -10.32 -9.30 -12.42
CA PRO A 69 -9.60 -8.97 -13.65
C PRO A 69 -10.34 -7.91 -14.49
N ASP A 70 -11.66 -8.01 -14.60
CA ASP A 70 -12.48 -7.02 -15.33
C ASP A 70 -12.38 -5.61 -14.73
N ALA A 71 -12.24 -5.48 -13.42
CA ALA A 71 -12.04 -4.17 -12.78
C ALA A 71 -10.72 -3.52 -13.21
N TYR A 72 -9.64 -4.30 -13.31
CA TYR A 72 -8.36 -3.82 -13.86
C TYR A 72 -8.45 -3.53 -15.35
N MET A 73 -9.05 -4.42 -16.15
CA MET A 73 -9.21 -4.26 -17.61
C MET A 73 -9.93 -2.96 -17.95
N ARG A 74 -11.00 -2.61 -17.20
CA ARG A 74 -11.72 -1.33 -17.40
C ARG A 74 -10.79 -0.12 -17.31
N GLU A 75 -9.85 -0.13 -16.39
CA GLU A 75 -8.90 0.96 -16.19
C GLU A 75 -7.70 0.90 -17.15
N MET A 76 -7.43 -0.24 -17.76
CA MET A 76 -6.41 -0.42 -18.79
C MET A 76 -6.88 0.00 -20.18
N ARG A 77 -8.20 0.14 -20.40
CA ARG A 77 -8.76 0.62 -21.68
C ARG A 77 -8.51 2.11 -21.87
N GLY A 78 -8.61 2.59 -23.13
CA GLY A 78 -8.34 3.99 -23.53
C GLY A 78 -6.98 4.14 -24.22
N ASP A 79 -6.57 5.36 -24.51
CA ASP A 79 -5.43 5.68 -25.37
C ASP A 79 -4.08 5.74 -24.64
N TRP A 80 -3.94 4.92 -23.60
CA TRP A 80 -2.71 4.83 -22.80
C TRP A 80 -1.64 4.02 -23.55
N GLU A 81 -0.46 4.62 -23.73
CA GLU A 81 0.68 3.94 -24.36
C GLU A 81 1.40 3.03 -23.38
N ARG A 82 1.49 3.45 -22.09
CA ARG A 82 2.16 2.71 -21.01
C ARG A 82 1.26 2.60 -19.80
N ILE A 83 1.13 1.41 -19.28
CA ILE A 83 0.31 1.14 -18.10
C ILE A 83 1.15 0.41 -17.06
N TYR A 84 1.24 0.98 -15.87
CA TYR A 84 1.91 0.42 -14.71
C TYR A 84 0.86 0.06 -13.66
N VAL A 85 0.81 -1.19 -13.27
CA VAL A 85 -0.12 -1.67 -12.24
C VAL A 85 0.65 -2.02 -10.99
N ILE A 86 0.29 -1.44 -9.86
CA ILE A 86 0.91 -1.70 -8.56
C ILE A 86 -0.13 -2.34 -7.67
N THR A 87 0.16 -3.52 -7.18
CA THR A 87 -0.76 -4.27 -6.34
C THR A 87 -0.23 -4.43 -4.93
N LEU A 88 -1.13 -4.61 -3.98
CA LEU A 88 -0.84 -5.15 -2.66
C LEU A 88 0.01 -6.43 -2.81
N SER A 89 0.93 -6.67 -1.87
CA SER A 89 1.80 -7.85 -1.87
C SER A 89 1.05 -9.14 -2.26
N SER A 90 1.61 -9.89 -3.20
CA SER A 90 1.10 -11.20 -3.65
C SER A 90 1.03 -12.24 -2.53
N LYS A 91 1.76 -12.02 -1.42
CA LYS A 91 1.71 -12.88 -0.22
C LYS A 91 0.51 -12.57 0.68
N LEU A 92 -0.13 -11.41 0.49
CA LEU A 92 -1.24 -10.94 1.33
C LEU A 92 -2.58 -10.92 0.60
N SER A 93 -2.58 -10.79 -0.73
CA SER A 93 -3.78 -10.62 -1.55
C SER A 93 -3.68 -11.35 -2.89
N GLY A 94 -4.84 -11.64 -3.49
CA GLY A 94 -4.97 -12.10 -4.87
C GLY A 94 -4.87 -10.99 -5.92
N SER A 95 -4.72 -9.72 -5.51
CA SER A 95 -4.69 -8.56 -6.42
C SER A 95 -3.65 -8.70 -7.53
N TYR A 96 -2.44 -9.16 -7.20
CA TYR A 96 -1.38 -9.37 -8.19
C TYR A 96 -1.79 -10.36 -9.29
N ASN A 97 -2.29 -11.53 -8.90
CA ASN A 97 -2.73 -12.54 -9.87
C ASN A 97 -3.92 -12.04 -10.71
N SER A 98 -4.84 -11.29 -10.10
CA SER A 98 -5.97 -10.69 -10.79
C SER A 98 -5.53 -9.65 -11.83
N ALA A 99 -4.56 -8.81 -11.49
CA ALA A 99 -3.98 -7.81 -12.40
C ALA A 99 -3.17 -8.45 -13.54
N CYS A 100 -2.41 -9.52 -13.26
CA CYS A 100 -1.70 -10.27 -14.30
C CYS A 100 -2.67 -10.90 -15.30
N LEU A 101 -3.75 -11.54 -14.81
CA LEU A 101 -4.77 -12.09 -15.68
C LEU A 101 -5.46 -11.00 -16.51
N ALA A 102 -5.74 -9.83 -15.91
CA ALA A 102 -6.31 -8.70 -16.65
C ALA A 102 -5.41 -8.22 -17.80
N LYS A 103 -4.09 -8.16 -17.56
CA LYS A 103 -3.10 -7.80 -18.58
C LYS A 103 -3.13 -8.79 -19.75
N ASP A 104 -3.19 -10.11 -19.47
CA ASP A 104 -3.19 -11.12 -20.51
C ASP A 104 -4.48 -11.04 -21.33
N LEU A 105 -5.64 -10.95 -20.66
CA LEU A 105 -6.95 -10.87 -21.31
C LEU A 105 -7.11 -9.62 -22.19
N ILE A 106 -6.64 -8.45 -21.75
CA ILE A 106 -6.77 -7.22 -22.55
C ILE A 106 -5.88 -7.27 -23.80
N ASN A 107 -4.70 -7.88 -23.71
CA ASN A 107 -3.85 -8.06 -24.88
C ASN A 107 -4.42 -9.09 -25.86
N GLU A 108 -5.09 -10.15 -25.38
CA GLU A 108 -5.84 -11.08 -26.23
C GLU A 108 -7.01 -10.37 -26.94
N GLU A 109 -7.78 -9.52 -26.24
CA GLU A 109 -8.84 -8.70 -26.86
C GLU A 109 -8.29 -7.79 -27.98
N LEU A 110 -7.14 -7.12 -27.75
CA LEU A 110 -6.52 -6.25 -28.75
C LEU A 110 -6.00 -7.01 -29.98
N GLU A 111 -5.41 -8.21 -29.78
CA GLU A 111 -4.97 -9.07 -30.86
C GLU A 111 -6.16 -9.56 -31.72
N ASP A 112 -7.30 -9.90 -31.10
CA ASP A 112 -8.52 -10.29 -31.80
C ASP A 112 -9.12 -9.15 -32.65
N ASP A 113 -8.90 -7.91 -32.23
CA ASP A 113 -9.35 -6.68 -32.93
C ASP A 113 -8.31 -6.10 -33.92
N ASP A 114 -7.21 -6.84 -34.20
CA ASP A 114 -6.08 -6.43 -35.04
C ASP A 114 -5.38 -5.12 -34.53
N GLU A 115 -5.43 -4.87 -33.21
CA GLU A 115 -4.75 -3.76 -32.57
C GLU A 115 -3.40 -4.17 -31.97
N GLU A 116 -2.46 -3.22 -31.86
CA GLU A 116 -1.16 -3.47 -31.24
C GLU A 116 -1.29 -3.70 -29.73
N PRO A 117 -0.57 -4.67 -29.14
CA PRO A 117 -0.55 -4.89 -27.71
C PRO A 117 -0.06 -3.66 -26.93
N LYS A 118 -0.68 -3.40 -25.79
CA LYS A 118 -0.27 -2.30 -24.91
C LYS A 118 0.98 -2.63 -24.11
N GLN A 119 1.78 -1.62 -23.81
CA GLN A 119 2.88 -1.75 -22.86
C GLN A 119 2.34 -1.78 -21.42
N ILE A 120 2.07 -2.95 -20.89
CA ILE A 120 1.51 -3.14 -19.54
C ILE A 120 2.50 -3.91 -18.67
N HIS A 121 2.82 -3.37 -17.49
CA HIS A 121 3.59 -4.09 -16.47
C HIS A 121 2.87 -4.10 -15.12
N VAL A 122 2.91 -5.25 -14.44
CA VAL A 122 2.29 -5.45 -13.11
C VAL A 122 3.40 -5.64 -12.09
N PHE A 123 3.48 -4.75 -11.11
CA PHE A 123 4.41 -4.82 -9.99
C PHE A 123 3.76 -5.49 -8.78
N ASP A 124 4.42 -6.51 -8.24
CA ASP A 124 4.18 -6.94 -6.86
C ASP A 124 4.89 -5.97 -5.93
N SER A 125 4.14 -5.16 -5.21
CA SER A 125 4.74 -4.14 -4.32
C SER A 125 5.56 -4.73 -3.18
N LYS A 126 5.39 -6.00 -2.85
CA LYS A 126 5.92 -6.64 -1.63
C LYS A 126 5.59 -5.86 -0.35
N SER A 127 4.63 -4.97 -0.44
CA SER A 127 4.22 -4.02 0.59
C SER A 127 2.69 -3.93 0.66
N ALA A 128 2.20 -2.97 1.41
CA ALA A 128 0.79 -2.61 1.56
C ALA A 128 0.66 -1.12 1.86
N SER A 129 -0.58 -0.59 1.75
CA SER A 129 -0.89 0.78 2.14
C SER A 129 0.01 1.77 1.39
N ILE A 130 0.54 2.75 2.10
CA ILE A 130 1.34 3.84 1.54
C ILE A 130 2.61 3.39 0.80
N GLY A 131 3.05 2.14 1.00
CA GLY A 131 4.18 1.58 0.26
C GLY A 131 3.91 1.42 -1.24
N GLN A 132 2.69 1.06 -1.62
CA GLN A 132 2.28 1.02 -3.03
C GLN A 132 2.34 2.42 -3.65
N THR A 133 1.97 3.44 -2.90
CA THR A 133 1.96 4.83 -3.34
C THR A 133 3.36 5.39 -3.54
N LEU A 134 4.33 5.01 -2.71
CA LEU A 134 5.73 5.36 -2.94
C LEU A 134 6.29 4.76 -4.23
N ILE A 135 5.87 3.55 -4.59
CA ILE A 135 6.23 2.94 -5.87
C ILE A 135 5.62 3.73 -7.03
N ALA A 136 4.37 4.16 -6.91
CA ALA A 136 3.70 5.00 -7.89
C ALA A 136 4.38 6.37 -8.07
N ASP A 137 4.79 7.00 -6.97
CA ASP A 137 5.56 8.25 -6.96
C ASP A 137 6.90 8.06 -7.69
N LYS A 138 7.57 6.92 -7.45
CA LYS A 138 8.82 6.58 -8.12
C LYS A 138 8.64 6.37 -9.63
N ILE A 139 7.61 5.66 -10.07
CA ILE A 139 7.30 5.49 -11.50
C ILE A 139 7.06 6.84 -12.16
N ALA A 140 6.26 7.71 -11.53
CA ALA A 140 5.99 9.05 -12.06
C ALA A 140 7.25 9.94 -12.13
N GLU A 141 8.18 9.79 -11.18
CA GLU A 141 9.50 10.44 -11.24
C GLU A 141 10.30 9.96 -12.46
N LEU A 142 10.35 8.63 -12.68
CA LEU A 142 11.10 8.02 -13.79
C LEU A 142 10.48 8.34 -15.17
N GLU A 143 9.16 8.39 -15.27
CA GLU A 143 8.48 8.83 -16.52
C GLU A 143 8.80 10.29 -16.87
N LYS A 144 8.89 11.18 -15.89
CA LYS A 144 9.30 12.57 -16.10
C LYS A 144 10.76 12.70 -16.59
N GLU A 145 11.61 11.72 -16.30
CA GLU A 145 12.98 11.65 -16.83
C GLU A 145 13.00 11.25 -18.32
N GLY A 146 11.88 10.81 -18.90
CA GLY A 146 11.77 10.40 -20.30
C GLY A 146 12.45 9.07 -20.62
N LEU A 147 12.48 8.14 -19.66
CA LEU A 147 13.11 6.84 -19.80
C LEU A 147 12.28 5.89 -20.67
N SER A 148 12.93 4.85 -21.20
CA SER A 148 12.21 3.76 -21.88
C SER A 148 11.34 2.97 -20.89
N PHE A 149 10.29 2.31 -21.37
CA PHE A 149 9.41 1.48 -20.55
C PHE A 149 10.18 0.42 -19.74
N ASP A 150 11.10 -0.29 -20.39
CA ASP A 150 11.92 -1.31 -19.72
C ASP A 150 12.83 -0.73 -18.65
N GLU A 151 13.36 0.49 -18.86
CA GLU A 151 14.22 1.14 -17.87
C GLU A 151 13.41 1.64 -16.68
N VAL A 152 12.18 2.12 -16.88
CA VAL A 152 11.25 2.44 -15.79
C VAL A 152 10.96 1.20 -14.97
N ILE A 153 10.64 0.07 -15.60
CA ILE A 153 10.39 -1.20 -14.91
C ILE A 153 11.62 -1.60 -14.09
N ARG A 154 12.78 -1.68 -14.72
CA ARG A 154 14.03 -2.12 -14.06
C ARG A 154 14.38 -1.28 -12.83
N ARG A 155 14.23 0.06 -12.93
CA ARG A 155 14.52 0.97 -11.80
C ARG A 155 13.46 0.90 -10.72
N THR A 156 12.21 0.67 -11.09
CA THR A 156 11.12 0.47 -10.13
C THR A 156 11.28 -0.84 -9.36
N ASP A 157 11.65 -1.94 -10.04
CA ASP A 157 11.96 -3.21 -9.37
C ASP A 157 13.11 -3.05 -8.36
N ALA A 158 14.19 -2.37 -8.77
CA ALA A 158 15.31 -2.08 -7.87
C ALA A 158 14.88 -1.21 -6.67
N TYR A 159 13.93 -0.29 -6.85
CA TYR A 159 13.37 0.51 -5.77
C TYR A 159 12.53 -0.33 -4.81
N ILE A 160 11.68 -1.24 -5.32
CA ILE A 160 10.87 -2.16 -4.51
C ILE A 160 11.77 -3.01 -3.60
N GLU A 161 12.91 -3.49 -4.08
CA GLU A 161 13.85 -4.28 -3.27
C GLU A 161 14.49 -3.49 -2.12
N THR A 162 14.49 -2.17 -2.20
CA THR A 162 15.05 -1.29 -1.14
C THR A 162 14.01 -0.67 -0.24
N GLN A 163 12.72 -0.98 -0.48
CA GLN A 163 11.63 -0.43 0.29
C GLN A 163 11.39 -1.23 1.58
N HIS A 164 11.21 -0.55 2.69
CA HIS A 164 10.96 -1.17 3.99
C HIS A 164 9.66 -0.67 4.61
N THR A 165 8.78 -1.61 4.93
CA THR A 165 7.49 -1.34 5.59
C THR A 165 7.58 -1.62 7.07
N PHE A 166 7.07 -0.69 7.89
CA PHE A 166 6.95 -0.80 9.35
C PHE A 166 5.54 -0.43 9.77
N PHE A 167 4.98 -1.12 10.75
CA PHE A 167 3.68 -0.73 11.29
C PHE A 167 3.49 -1.13 12.75
N ILE A 168 2.65 -0.36 13.45
CA ILE A 168 2.20 -0.65 14.82
C ILE A 168 0.69 -0.50 14.84
N LEU A 169 -0.01 -1.56 15.22
CA LEU A 169 -1.46 -1.59 15.32
C LEU A 169 -1.91 -1.72 16.77
N GLU A 170 -3.12 -1.24 17.07
CA GLU A 170 -3.70 -1.45 18.40
C GLU A 170 -4.02 -2.91 18.65
N THR A 171 -4.42 -3.64 17.60
CA THR A 171 -4.66 -5.08 17.63
C THR A 171 -4.20 -5.74 16.32
N LEU A 172 -3.72 -6.96 16.42
CA LEU A 172 -3.39 -7.81 15.25
C LEU A 172 -4.50 -8.83 14.95
N GLU A 173 -5.64 -8.72 15.63
CA GLU A 173 -6.70 -9.73 15.57
C GLU A 173 -7.33 -9.85 14.17
N THR A 174 -7.54 -8.73 13.48
CA THR A 174 -8.05 -8.73 12.10
C THR A 174 -7.10 -9.44 11.15
N LEU A 175 -5.81 -9.14 11.20
CA LEU A 175 -4.78 -9.83 10.41
C LEU A 175 -4.73 -11.33 10.73
N ARG A 176 -4.84 -11.69 12.02
CA ARG A 176 -4.84 -13.08 12.49
C ARG A 176 -6.05 -13.85 11.95
N LYS A 177 -7.26 -13.30 12.12
CA LYS A 177 -8.51 -13.91 11.64
C LYS A 177 -8.54 -14.04 10.12
N ALA A 178 -7.97 -13.07 9.41
CA ALA A 178 -7.84 -13.09 7.96
C ALA A 178 -6.74 -14.05 7.46
N GLY A 179 -5.94 -14.66 8.35
CA GLY A 179 -4.88 -15.61 7.98
C GLY A 179 -3.60 -14.95 7.44
N ARG A 180 -3.43 -13.62 7.55
CA ARG A 180 -2.25 -12.89 7.06
C ARG A 180 -1.08 -12.91 8.03
N LEU A 181 -1.24 -13.54 9.20
CA LEU A 181 -0.19 -13.78 10.20
C LEU A 181 0.17 -15.27 10.34
N SER A 182 -0.08 -16.09 9.34
CA SER A 182 0.10 -17.54 9.42
C SER A 182 1.53 -18.00 9.77
N ALA A 183 2.54 -17.23 9.40
CA ALA A 183 3.94 -17.48 9.77
C ALA A 183 4.27 -17.15 11.24
N LEU A 184 3.40 -16.44 11.96
CA LEU A 184 3.65 -15.92 13.31
C LEU A 184 2.87 -16.67 14.41
N LYS A 185 2.55 -17.94 14.20
CA LYS A 185 1.65 -18.77 15.06
C LYS A 185 1.99 -18.80 16.55
N ALA A 186 3.14 -18.33 16.98
CA ALA A 186 3.60 -18.50 18.38
C ALA A 186 3.82 -17.22 19.18
N MET A 187 3.69 -16.01 18.63
CA MET A 187 4.23 -14.79 19.26
C MET A 187 3.21 -13.73 19.70
N ILE A 188 1.92 -13.93 19.46
CA ILE A 188 0.92 -12.94 19.94
C ILE A 188 0.44 -13.33 21.35
N ALA A 189 1.35 -13.28 22.32
CA ALA A 189 0.95 -13.21 23.70
C ALA A 189 0.48 -11.78 23.98
N ASN A 190 -0.79 -11.59 24.29
CA ASN A 190 -1.35 -10.33 24.79
C ASN A 190 -0.71 -9.99 26.14
N THR A 191 0.54 -9.57 26.14
CA THR A 191 1.21 -9.07 27.32
C THR A 191 0.78 -7.64 27.53
N LEU A 192 0.28 -7.33 28.70
CA LEU A 192 -0.26 -6.02 29.05
C LEU A 192 0.69 -4.89 28.61
N ASN A 193 0.20 -4.00 27.74
CA ASN A 193 0.92 -2.82 27.24
C ASN A 193 2.19 -3.08 26.40
N ILE A 194 2.37 -4.27 25.82
CA ILE A 194 3.41 -4.50 24.80
C ILE A 194 2.82 -4.28 23.42
N LYS A 195 3.46 -3.40 22.64
CA LYS A 195 3.12 -3.10 21.25
C LYS A 195 4.15 -3.74 20.33
N PRO A 196 3.78 -4.75 19.53
CA PRO A 196 4.68 -5.32 18.53
C PRO A 196 4.91 -4.32 17.40
N ILE A 197 6.13 -4.26 16.92
CA ILE A 197 6.53 -3.53 15.72
C ILE A 197 6.63 -4.57 14.61
N MET A 198 5.79 -4.40 13.62
CA MET A 198 5.66 -5.32 12.50
C MET A 198 6.28 -4.70 11.24
N GLY A 199 6.58 -5.52 10.26
CA GLY A 199 7.05 -5.07 8.95
C GLY A 199 6.91 -6.15 7.90
N SER A 200 7.39 -5.88 6.67
CA SER A 200 7.45 -6.85 5.58
C SER A 200 8.72 -7.68 5.62
N THR A 201 8.65 -8.93 5.16
CA THR A 201 9.82 -9.71 4.73
C THR A 201 10.22 -9.27 3.32
N GLU A 202 11.36 -9.74 2.82
CA GLU A 202 11.82 -9.50 1.45
C GLU A 202 10.82 -10.01 0.39
N GLU A 203 10.05 -11.06 0.72
CA GLU A 203 9.01 -11.60 -0.17
C GLU A 203 7.65 -10.93 0.00
N GLY A 204 7.50 -9.94 0.90
CA GLY A 204 6.25 -9.22 1.13
C GLY A 204 5.28 -9.90 2.11
N SER A 205 5.71 -10.88 2.91
CA SER A 205 4.95 -11.41 4.04
C SER A 205 5.11 -10.53 5.29
N ILE A 206 4.22 -10.69 6.27
CA ILE A 206 4.30 -9.96 7.53
C ILE A 206 5.25 -10.68 8.51
N GLN A 207 6.15 -9.92 9.14
CA GLN A 207 7.02 -10.37 10.21
C GLN A 207 7.02 -9.40 11.41
N GLN A 208 7.46 -9.89 12.57
CA GLN A 208 7.71 -9.03 13.72
C GLN A 208 9.17 -8.58 13.74
N LEU A 209 9.40 -7.28 13.75
CA LEU A 209 10.72 -6.65 13.76
C LEU A 209 11.18 -6.29 15.18
N GLY A 210 10.24 -6.09 16.10
CA GLY A 210 10.55 -5.70 17.45
C GLY A 210 9.31 -5.53 18.31
N GLN A 211 9.49 -4.91 19.46
CA GLN A 211 8.39 -4.55 20.36
C GLN A 211 8.78 -3.38 21.26
N GLY A 212 7.78 -2.62 21.73
CA GLY A 212 7.94 -1.56 22.72
C GLY A 212 6.90 -1.62 23.82
N ARG A 213 7.24 -1.11 25.00
CA ARG A 213 6.29 -1.00 26.12
C ARG A 213 5.52 0.32 26.03
N GLY A 214 4.27 0.23 25.60
CA GLY A 214 3.43 1.37 25.26
C GLY A 214 3.75 1.97 23.90
N MET A 215 2.81 2.75 23.36
CA MET A 215 2.89 3.28 21.99
C MET A 215 4.10 4.17 21.77
N SER A 216 4.39 5.11 22.69
CA SER A 216 5.50 6.05 22.52
C SER A 216 6.85 5.37 22.36
N LYS A 217 7.15 4.36 23.22
CA LYS A 217 8.42 3.61 23.13
C LYS A 217 8.46 2.68 21.91
N ALA A 218 7.30 2.18 21.47
CA ALA A 218 7.23 1.39 20.26
C ALA A 218 7.52 2.26 19.02
N LEU A 219 6.99 3.49 18.96
CA LEU A 219 7.30 4.46 17.91
C LEU A 219 8.79 4.86 17.90
N ASP A 220 9.40 5.11 19.08
CA ASP A 220 10.84 5.39 19.16
C ASP A 220 11.66 4.25 18.54
N LYS A 221 11.36 3.02 18.95
CA LYS A 221 12.06 1.85 18.45
C LYS A 221 11.78 1.58 16.96
N MET A 222 10.57 1.86 16.47
CA MET A 222 10.23 1.74 15.05
C MET A 222 11.09 2.69 14.21
N VAL A 223 11.27 3.93 14.67
CA VAL A 223 12.17 4.90 14.02
C VAL A 223 13.62 4.42 14.05
N ASP A 224 14.10 3.91 15.19
CA ASP A 224 15.46 3.39 15.28
C ASP A 224 15.68 2.23 14.30
N LEU A 225 14.76 1.26 14.23
CA LEU A 225 14.82 0.15 13.28
C LEU A 225 14.80 0.62 11.82
N MET A 226 13.99 1.65 11.50
CA MET A 226 13.95 2.23 10.16
C MET A 226 15.29 2.89 9.81
N MET A 227 15.91 3.63 10.76
CA MET A 227 17.20 4.26 10.54
C MET A 227 18.33 3.25 10.29
N GLU A 228 18.26 2.04 10.87
CA GLU A 228 19.23 0.97 10.63
C GLU A 228 19.26 0.50 9.17
N VAL A 229 18.12 0.62 8.45
CA VAL A 229 17.96 0.20 7.05
C VAL A 229 17.93 1.38 6.07
N THR A 230 18.16 2.60 6.55
CA THR A 230 18.12 3.84 5.74
C THR A 230 19.45 4.57 5.83
N PRO A 231 20.49 4.14 5.09
CA PRO A 231 21.84 4.72 5.18
C PRO A 231 21.93 6.14 4.60
N ASP A 232 21.02 6.53 3.70
CA ASP A 232 21.00 7.79 2.96
C ASP A 232 19.64 8.53 3.11
N PRO A 233 19.25 8.94 4.33
CA PRO A 233 17.93 9.49 4.61
C PRO A 233 17.60 10.74 3.79
N GLU A 234 18.59 11.56 3.45
CA GLU A 234 18.43 12.79 2.66
C GLU A 234 17.93 12.53 1.22
N ASN A 235 18.09 11.30 0.72
CA ASN A 235 17.61 10.87 -0.58
C ASN A 235 16.29 10.09 -0.51
N ARG A 236 15.78 9.83 0.70
CA ARG A 236 14.58 9.01 0.92
C ARG A 236 13.34 9.82 1.19
N VAL A 237 12.24 9.37 0.62
CA VAL A 237 10.89 9.80 0.99
C VAL A 237 10.37 8.84 2.06
N VAL A 238 9.96 9.37 3.20
CA VAL A 238 9.25 8.58 4.21
C VAL A 238 7.77 8.89 4.10
N ALA A 239 6.96 7.86 3.96
CA ALA A 239 5.52 7.99 3.92
C ALA A 239 4.88 7.33 5.14
N ILE A 240 3.90 8.01 5.72
CA ILE A 240 3.16 7.58 6.90
C ILE A 240 1.68 7.56 6.54
N SER A 241 1.01 6.42 6.77
CA SER A 241 -0.45 6.38 6.79
C SER A 241 -0.95 6.03 8.19
N HIS A 242 -2.06 6.66 8.59
CA HIS A 242 -2.65 6.45 9.91
C HIS A 242 -4.15 6.24 9.83
N CYS A 243 -4.66 5.42 10.72
CA CYS A 243 -6.09 5.19 10.86
C CYS A 243 -6.63 5.97 12.05
N ASN A 244 -7.31 7.11 11.77
CA ASN A 244 -7.96 7.95 12.77
C ASN A 244 -7.04 8.37 13.95
N CYS A 245 -5.75 8.63 13.70
CA CYS A 245 -4.81 9.02 14.78
C CYS A 245 -3.77 10.06 14.32
N PRO A 246 -4.21 11.26 13.84
CA PRO A 246 -3.32 12.30 13.31
C PRO A 246 -2.27 12.78 14.31
N GLU A 247 -2.58 12.83 15.61
CA GLU A 247 -1.62 13.22 16.65
C GLU A 247 -0.47 12.19 16.75
N ARG A 248 -0.77 10.89 16.55
CA ARG A 248 0.25 9.84 16.52
C ARG A 248 1.14 9.96 15.31
N ALA A 249 0.57 10.25 14.14
CA ALA A 249 1.33 10.51 12.92
C ALA A 249 2.23 11.74 13.07
N ALA A 250 1.72 12.84 13.62
CA ALA A 250 2.51 14.04 13.90
C ALA A 250 3.63 13.80 14.94
N MET A 251 3.37 12.94 15.94
CA MET A 251 4.42 12.52 16.88
C MET A 251 5.51 11.71 16.18
N LEU A 252 5.15 10.79 15.29
CA LEU A 252 6.10 10.01 14.51
C LEU A 252 6.92 10.91 13.60
N GLN A 253 6.31 11.85 12.89
CA GLN A 253 7.02 12.83 12.07
C GLN A 253 8.08 13.58 12.86
N LYS A 254 7.74 14.13 14.03
CA LYS A 254 8.71 14.84 14.90
C LYS A 254 9.88 13.96 15.33
N LYS A 255 9.63 12.68 15.57
CA LYS A 255 10.69 11.71 15.93
C LYS A 255 11.63 11.47 14.75
N LEU A 256 11.10 11.36 13.52
CA LEU A 256 11.87 11.23 12.29
C LEU A 256 12.74 12.48 12.03
N GLU A 257 12.14 13.67 12.09
CA GLU A 257 12.83 14.95 11.90
C GLU A 257 13.95 15.19 12.94
N ALA A 258 13.80 14.63 14.14
CA ALA A 258 14.85 14.67 15.16
C ALA A 258 16.02 13.71 14.90
N LYS A 259 15.85 12.71 14.03
CA LYS A 259 16.88 11.70 13.70
C LYS A 259 17.68 12.07 12.44
N ALA A 260 17.01 12.58 11.40
CA ALA A 260 17.65 12.88 10.12
C ALA A 260 16.83 13.88 9.29
N ASN A 261 17.47 14.47 8.29
CA ASN A 261 16.80 15.23 7.25
C ASN A 261 16.42 14.26 6.12
N PHE A 262 15.15 14.04 5.92
CA PHE A 262 14.63 13.24 4.80
C PHE A 262 14.33 14.14 3.60
N LYS A 263 14.38 13.56 2.38
CA LYS A 263 13.99 14.26 1.14
C LYS A 263 12.57 14.82 1.27
N ARG A 264 11.65 14.02 1.83
CA ARG A 264 10.26 14.39 2.10
C ARG A 264 9.68 13.45 3.15
N ILE A 265 8.79 13.96 3.99
CA ILE A 265 7.92 13.16 4.86
C ILE A 265 6.48 13.46 4.46
N VAL A 266 5.70 12.44 4.12
CA VAL A 266 4.29 12.56 3.72
C VAL A 266 3.42 11.84 4.73
N ILE A 267 2.29 12.44 5.11
CA ILE A 267 1.30 11.86 6.01
C ILE A 267 -0.05 11.85 5.33
N VAL A 268 -0.73 10.71 5.34
CA VAL A 268 -2.09 10.55 4.81
C VAL A 268 -2.96 9.70 5.76
N ASP A 269 -4.26 9.84 5.63
CA ASP A 269 -5.22 8.94 6.26
C ASP A 269 -5.26 7.59 5.52
N THR A 270 -5.45 6.48 6.24
CA THR A 270 -5.74 5.19 5.60
C THR A 270 -7.11 5.19 4.93
N ARG A 271 -7.23 4.47 3.80
CA ARG A 271 -8.50 4.17 3.14
C ARG A 271 -9.05 2.82 3.61
N GLY A 272 -10.00 2.25 2.88
CA GLY A 272 -10.80 1.13 3.32
C GLY A 272 -10.03 -0.10 3.77
N VAL A 273 -9.24 -0.70 2.87
CA VAL A 273 -8.48 -1.93 3.19
C VAL A 273 -7.46 -1.68 4.28
N SER A 274 -6.72 -0.58 4.19
CA SER A 274 -5.72 -0.23 5.21
C SER A 274 -6.38 0.05 6.55
N SER A 275 -7.53 0.76 6.60
CA SER A 275 -8.30 0.99 7.83
C SER A 275 -8.82 -0.30 8.45
N MET A 276 -9.29 -1.25 7.60
CA MET A 276 -9.78 -2.54 8.07
C MET A 276 -8.74 -3.31 8.88
N TYR A 277 -7.50 -3.32 8.39
CA TYR A 277 -6.40 -4.05 9.04
C TYR A 277 -5.69 -3.24 10.11
N ALA A 278 -5.53 -1.92 9.89
CA ALA A 278 -4.89 -1.03 10.87
C ALA A 278 -5.74 -0.85 12.12
N ASN A 279 -7.05 -0.85 11.98
CA ASN A 279 -8.01 -0.48 13.02
C ASN A 279 -7.76 0.94 13.55
N ASP A 280 -8.68 1.44 14.38
CA ASP A 280 -8.59 2.75 15.01
C ASP A 280 -7.27 2.90 15.81
N GLY A 281 -6.45 3.87 15.44
CA GLY A 281 -5.14 4.13 16.05
C GLY A 281 -3.95 3.39 15.40
N GLY A 282 -4.15 2.61 14.34
CA GLY A 282 -3.05 1.97 13.61
C GLY A 282 -2.19 2.98 12.84
N ILE A 283 -0.89 2.71 12.72
CA ILE A 283 0.07 3.55 12.00
C ILE A 283 1.00 2.67 11.18
N ILE A 284 1.23 3.10 9.95
CA ILE A 284 2.09 2.43 8.97
C ILE A 284 3.12 3.45 8.49
N MET A 285 4.36 3.05 8.36
CA MET A 285 5.47 3.87 7.88
C MET A 285 6.27 3.08 6.86
N VAL A 286 6.61 3.71 5.75
CA VAL A 286 7.39 3.11 4.67
C VAL A 286 8.50 4.06 4.22
N VAL A 287 9.68 3.50 3.94
CA VAL A 287 10.87 4.22 3.48
C VAL A 287 11.52 3.51 2.30
#